data_ce5350414a6b041436ccd52fd323c4b2
#
_entry.id   ce5350414a6b041436ccd52fd323c4b2
#
_cell.length_a   1.000
_cell.length_b   1.000
_cell.length_c   1.000
_cell.angle_alpha   90.00
_cell.angle_beta   90.00
_cell.angle_gamma   90.00
#
_symmetry.space_group_name_H-M   'P 1'
#
loop_
_entity.id
_entity.type
_entity.pdbx_description
1 polymer ?
#
loop_
_entity_poly.entity_id
_entity_poly.type
_entity_poly.pdbx_seq_one_letter_code
_entity_poly.pdbx_strand_id
1 'polypeptide(L)'
;YQPQQDPNQPQDHRKPGGTGKKVIVTLGLAVLFGVVAGGIIIGSSMIVHKEIKNEQKTEYQLPTTELPQQENADGDSNSAAGSGSDATEEVSAGTTGEYTVAQVAKSCMPSVVSITNASVKTVQDFFGGVQQYPSESSGSGIIVGQNDSEILVATNNHVVADADTITVAFDDDAVYEAQVKGTDSDNDLAVVAVKISDMSEDTLKSIKVVSIGNSDELEIGEQVVAIGNALGYGQSVTSGWISAVDREVTDEEGKTTGKLIQTDAAINPGNSGGALLNMQGELIGINSAKAAATEVEGMGYAIPVSVAQPILDELMNRETRYKADEDHAGYIGVTCLNVDSTSAQTYGIPLGAFVDSVEEGGPAQTAGIQKGDVIVKFDGMTVSGSSDLVGKLEYYQAGETVEVAVSYTHLTLPT
;
A
#
# COMPACT_ATOMS: atom_id res chain seq x y z
N TYR A 1 14.18 68.31 33.93
CA TYR A 1 15.63 68.20 33.67
C TYR A 1 15.80 67.65 32.27
N GLN A 2 16.17 68.57 31.31
CA GLN A 2 16.60 68.13 29.95
C GLN A 2 18.12 68.04 29.95
N PRO A 3 18.73 66.97 29.39
CA PRO A 3 20.18 66.96 29.22
C PRO A 3 20.57 67.79 27.99
N GLN A 4 21.57 68.65 28.20
CA GLN A 4 22.24 69.46 27.16
C GLN A 4 22.98 68.57 26.19
N GLN A 5 22.85 68.86 24.88
CA GLN A 5 23.63 68.22 23.79
C GLN A 5 25.04 68.85 23.74
N ASP A 6 26.03 67.95 23.61
CA ASP A 6 27.45 68.31 23.47
C ASP A 6 27.73 68.65 21.97
N PRO A 7 28.36 69.82 21.68
CA PRO A 7 28.51 70.32 20.30
C PRO A 7 29.70 69.70 19.52
N ASN A 8 30.34 68.64 20.00
CA ASN A 8 31.58 68.12 19.39
C ASN A 8 31.57 66.67 18.96
N GLN A 9 30.47 66.15 18.36
CA GLN A 9 30.51 64.87 17.69
C GLN A 9 30.71 65.03 16.17
N PRO A 10 31.65 64.35 15.54
CA PRO A 10 31.87 64.40 14.10
C PRO A 10 30.69 63.71 13.36
N GLN A 11 30.10 64.41 12.42
CA GLN A 11 29.05 63.89 11.53
C GLN A 11 29.65 62.86 10.57
N ASP A 12 29.22 61.60 10.70
CA ASP A 12 29.54 60.52 9.81
C ASP A 12 28.67 60.63 8.53
N HIS A 13 29.27 61.18 7.47
CA HIS A 13 28.66 61.22 6.14
C HIS A 13 28.69 59.84 5.50
N ARG A 14 27.74 58.96 5.82
CA ARG A 14 27.49 57.77 5.09
C ARG A 14 26.83 58.09 3.73
N LYS A 15 27.60 57.92 2.66
CA LYS A 15 27.07 57.91 1.28
C LYS A 15 26.06 56.76 1.13
N PRO A 16 24.93 56.92 0.45
CA PRO A 16 24.00 55.83 0.17
C PRO A 16 24.67 54.82 -0.76
N GLY A 17 25.13 53.71 -0.19
CA GLY A 17 25.72 52.62 -0.93
C GLY A 17 24.66 51.88 -1.76
N GLY A 18 24.87 51.84 -3.05
CA GLY A 18 23.96 51.38 -4.08
C GLY A 18 23.42 49.93 -3.91
N THR A 19 22.31 49.82 -3.25
CA THR A 19 21.51 48.55 -3.16
C THR A 19 21.07 48.07 -4.57
N GLY A 20 20.88 49.03 -5.51
CA GLY A 20 20.51 48.72 -6.90
C GLY A 20 21.53 47.91 -7.68
N LYS A 21 22.85 48.22 -7.48
CA LYS A 21 23.93 47.44 -8.16
C LYS A 21 24.03 45.98 -7.70
N LYS A 22 23.82 45.72 -6.41
CA LYS A 22 23.86 44.35 -5.86
C LYS A 22 22.67 43.51 -6.35
N VAL A 23 21.46 44.09 -6.44
CA VAL A 23 20.27 43.41 -6.95
C VAL A 23 20.44 43.07 -8.45
N ILE A 24 20.97 43.99 -9.27
CA ILE A 24 21.19 43.77 -10.72
C ILE A 24 22.24 42.67 -10.93
N VAL A 25 23.31 42.61 -10.11
CA VAL A 25 24.35 41.58 -10.23
C VAL A 25 23.79 40.20 -9.79
N THR A 26 22.96 40.14 -8.74
CA THR A 26 22.35 38.90 -8.27
C THR A 26 21.34 38.36 -9.29
N LEU A 27 20.51 39.23 -9.90
CA LEU A 27 19.58 38.84 -10.99
C LEU A 27 20.34 38.37 -12.23
N GLY A 28 21.42 39.05 -12.61
CA GLY A 28 22.27 38.66 -13.75
C GLY A 28 22.93 37.29 -13.55
N LEU A 29 23.39 37.00 -12.33
CA LEU A 29 23.98 35.69 -11.97
C LEU A 29 22.93 34.58 -11.98
N ALA A 30 21.72 34.83 -11.51
CA ALA A 30 20.63 33.84 -11.52
C ALA A 30 20.18 33.49 -12.95
N VAL A 31 20.10 34.47 -13.85
CA VAL A 31 19.79 34.24 -15.29
C VAL A 31 20.93 33.47 -15.96
N LEU A 32 22.19 33.82 -15.68
CA LEU A 32 23.34 33.10 -16.23
C LEU A 32 23.37 31.64 -15.77
N PHE A 33 23.09 31.39 -14.49
CA PHE A 33 23.01 30.04 -13.94
C PHE A 33 21.87 29.23 -14.56
N GLY A 34 20.70 29.84 -14.77
CA GLY A 34 19.54 29.21 -15.44
C GLY A 34 19.86 28.83 -16.89
N VAL A 35 20.54 29.69 -17.64
CA VAL A 35 20.94 29.39 -19.03
C VAL A 35 22.01 28.29 -19.12
N VAL A 36 22.98 28.30 -18.20
CA VAL A 36 24.02 27.25 -18.16
C VAL A 36 23.43 25.90 -17.72
N ALA A 37 22.59 25.88 -16.69
CA ALA A 37 21.92 24.65 -16.22
C ALA A 37 20.96 24.09 -17.29
N GLY A 38 20.18 24.95 -17.94
CA GLY A 38 19.28 24.56 -19.05
C GLY A 38 20.06 24.04 -20.26
N GLY A 39 21.20 24.66 -20.60
CA GLY A 39 22.08 24.21 -21.68
C GLY A 39 22.71 22.84 -21.43
N ILE A 40 23.08 22.53 -20.17
CA ILE A 40 23.64 21.23 -19.79
C ILE A 40 22.55 20.14 -19.88
N ILE A 41 21.32 20.40 -19.43
CA ILE A 41 20.20 19.44 -19.48
C ILE A 41 19.83 19.14 -20.94
N ILE A 42 19.71 20.16 -21.79
CA ILE A 42 19.39 19.96 -23.21
C ILE A 42 20.58 19.28 -23.95
N GLY A 43 21.81 19.64 -23.63
CA GLY A 43 23.00 19.04 -24.21
C GLY A 43 23.14 17.55 -23.85
N SER A 44 22.94 17.19 -22.58
CA SER A 44 22.99 15.80 -22.12
C SER A 44 21.86 14.96 -22.72
N SER A 45 20.65 15.51 -22.84
CA SER A 45 19.49 14.87 -23.50
C SER A 45 19.76 14.59 -24.99
N MET A 46 20.40 15.52 -25.71
CA MET A 46 20.77 15.31 -27.12
C MET A 46 21.87 14.28 -27.30
N ILE A 47 22.86 14.21 -26.38
CA ILE A 47 23.93 13.20 -26.42
C ILE A 47 23.36 11.81 -26.17
N VAL A 48 22.52 11.64 -25.15
CA VAL A 48 21.84 10.37 -24.85
C VAL A 48 20.96 9.91 -26.02
N HIS A 49 20.21 10.85 -26.66
CA HIS A 49 19.37 10.52 -27.82
C HIS A 49 20.20 10.13 -29.07
N LYS A 50 21.40 10.68 -29.21
CA LYS A 50 22.30 10.36 -30.33
C LYS A 50 23.00 9.01 -30.12
N GLU A 51 23.35 8.65 -28.88
CA GLU A 51 23.92 7.33 -28.59
C GLU A 51 22.86 6.22 -28.72
N ILE A 52 21.62 6.43 -28.23
CA ILE A 52 20.52 5.48 -28.39
C ILE A 52 20.20 5.24 -29.90
N LYS A 53 20.30 6.25 -30.76
CA LYS A 53 20.14 6.04 -32.21
C LYS A 53 21.31 5.30 -32.88
N ASN A 54 22.52 5.32 -32.30
CA ASN A 54 23.67 4.62 -32.86
C ASN A 54 23.74 3.16 -32.39
N GLU A 55 23.15 2.81 -31.24
CA GLU A 55 23.12 1.41 -30.75
C GLU A 55 22.05 0.53 -31.42
N GLN A 56 21.12 1.10 -32.18
CA GLN A 56 20.08 0.33 -32.91
C GLN A 56 20.58 -0.36 -34.19
N LYS A 57 21.89 -0.52 -34.41
CA LYS A 57 22.47 -1.23 -35.55
C LYS A 57 23.45 -2.33 -35.21
N THR A 58 23.29 -2.96 -34.05
CA THR A 58 23.99 -4.22 -33.79
C THR A 58 22.93 -5.30 -33.75
N GLU A 59 22.75 -5.97 -34.88
CA GLU A 59 21.97 -7.18 -35.05
C GLU A 59 22.68 -8.29 -34.29
N TYR A 60 22.23 -8.59 -33.07
CA TYR A 60 22.69 -9.76 -32.33
C TYR A 60 22.02 -11.01 -32.94
N GLN A 61 22.75 -11.72 -33.79
CA GLN A 61 22.38 -13.08 -34.14
C GLN A 61 22.70 -13.98 -32.94
N LEU A 62 21.65 -14.57 -32.37
CA LEU A 62 21.80 -15.64 -31.39
C LEU A 62 22.57 -16.80 -32.03
N PRO A 63 23.57 -17.40 -31.36
CA PRO A 63 24.21 -18.60 -31.87
C PRO A 63 23.20 -19.71 -31.92
N THR A 64 22.90 -20.18 -33.13
CA THR A 64 22.15 -21.41 -33.38
C THR A 64 22.98 -22.58 -32.93
N THR A 65 22.67 -23.14 -31.76
CA THR A 65 23.17 -24.46 -31.38
C THR A 65 22.32 -25.49 -32.14
N GLU A 66 22.90 -26.09 -33.15
CA GLU A 66 22.28 -27.26 -33.83
C GLU A 66 22.15 -28.39 -32.82
N LEU A 67 20.92 -28.78 -32.53
CA LEU A 67 20.62 -30.02 -31.81
C LEU A 67 20.90 -31.21 -32.72
N PRO A 68 21.53 -32.31 -32.24
CA PRO A 68 21.76 -33.49 -33.02
C PRO A 68 20.44 -34.10 -33.52
N GLN A 69 20.36 -34.35 -34.82
CA GLN A 69 19.24 -35.06 -35.45
C GLN A 69 19.20 -36.49 -34.91
N GLN A 70 18.08 -36.87 -34.31
CA GLN A 70 17.77 -38.28 -34.03
C GLN A 70 17.12 -38.89 -35.26
N GLU A 71 17.72 -39.98 -35.75
CA GLU A 71 17.28 -40.74 -36.92
C GLU A 71 15.89 -41.30 -36.72
N ASN A 72 15.08 -41.19 -37.82
CA ASN A 72 13.75 -41.73 -37.91
C ASN A 72 13.83 -43.28 -38.04
N ALA A 73 13.06 -43.98 -37.21
CA ALA A 73 12.65 -45.36 -37.47
C ALA A 73 11.20 -45.35 -37.93
N ASP A 74 11.00 -45.77 -39.15
CA ASP A 74 9.70 -45.98 -39.80
C ASP A 74 8.79 -46.93 -39.04
N GLY A 75 7.50 -46.60 -38.99
CA GLY A 75 6.44 -47.49 -38.52
C GLY A 75 5.06 -46.98 -38.94
N ASP A 76 4.68 -47.51 -40.10
CA ASP A 76 3.41 -47.35 -40.85
C ASP A 76 2.14 -47.61 -39.99
N SER A 77 1.08 -46.83 -40.15
CA SER A 77 -0.26 -47.13 -40.63
C SER A 77 -1.42 -46.33 -40.01
N ASN A 78 -2.08 -45.64 -40.93
CA ASN A 78 -3.53 -45.65 -41.21
C ASN A 78 -4.54 -44.87 -40.35
N SER A 79 -5.05 -43.84 -41.02
CA SER A 79 -6.47 -43.42 -41.18
C SER A 79 -7.42 -43.40 -39.97
N ALA A 80 -7.99 -42.23 -39.67
CA ALA A 80 -9.40 -41.94 -39.98
C ALA A 80 -9.79 -40.54 -39.53
N ALA A 81 -10.53 -39.84 -40.41
CA ALA A 81 -11.16 -38.56 -40.19
C ALA A 81 -12.32 -38.67 -39.18
N GLY A 82 -12.51 -37.65 -38.33
CA GLY A 82 -13.66 -37.51 -37.41
C GLY A 82 -13.75 -36.10 -36.82
N SER A 83 -14.53 -35.31 -37.47
CA SER A 83 -15.45 -34.28 -37.01
C SER A 83 -15.33 -33.74 -35.58
N GLY A 84 -15.32 -32.41 -35.50
CA GLY A 84 -15.25 -31.56 -34.33
C GLY A 84 -16.22 -31.88 -33.20
N SER A 85 -15.73 -31.58 -32.02
CA SER A 85 -16.54 -31.19 -30.86
C SER A 85 -15.70 -30.27 -29.98
N ASP A 86 -16.29 -29.16 -29.66
CA ASP A 86 -15.92 -28.18 -28.68
C ASP A 86 -15.59 -28.90 -27.35
N ALA A 87 -14.30 -29.01 -27.04
CA ALA A 87 -13.83 -29.59 -25.79
C ALA A 87 -13.32 -28.45 -24.92
N THR A 88 -14.12 -28.10 -23.92
CA THR A 88 -13.59 -27.52 -22.70
C THR A 88 -12.40 -28.36 -22.24
N GLU A 89 -11.18 -27.83 -22.39
CA GLU A 89 -9.98 -28.47 -21.85
C GLU A 89 -10.12 -28.52 -20.32
N GLU A 90 -10.50 -29.65 -19.78
CA GLU A 90 -10.23 -29.99 -18.39
C GLU A 90 -8.71 -30.01 -18.22
N VAL A 91 -8.22 -29.08 -17.39
CA VAL A 91 -6.80 -29.00 -17.04
C VAL A 91 -6.45 -30.27 -16.27
N SER A 92 -5.81 -31.22 -16.92
CA SER A 92 -5.39 -32.49 -16.32
C SER A 92 -4.26 -32.19 -15.32
N ALA A 93 -4.48 -32.50 -14.05
CA ALA A 93 -3.42 -32.54 -13.04
C ALA A 93 -2.33 -33.55 -13.49
N GLY A 94 -1.06 -33.15 -13.29
CA GLY A 94 0.07 -34.05 -13.50
C GLY A 94 -0.07 -35.31 -12.63
N THR A 95 0.66 -36.36 -12.95
CA THR A 95 0.61 -37.68 -12.31
C THR A 95 0.86 -37.72 -10.80
N THR A 96 1.15 -36.58 -10.14
CA THR A 96 1.38 -36.43 -8.70
C THR A 96 0.28 -35.64 -7.99
N GLY A 97 -0.75 -35.13 -8.69
CA GLY A 97 -1.80 -34.31 -8.08
C GLY A 97 -1.40 -32.83 -7.87
N GLU A 98 -0.18 -32.44 -8.22
CA GLU A 98 0.29 -31.07 -8.16
C GLU A 98 0.16 -30.38 -9.53
N TYR A 99 -0.27 -29.10 -9.50
CA TYR A 99 -0.30 -28.27 -10.72
C TYR A 99 1.10 -27.74 -11.04
N THR A 100 1.32 -27.38 -12.29
CA THR A 100 2.46 -26.53 -12.68
C THR A 100 2.22 -25.08 -12.28
N VAL A 101 3.28 -24.27 -12.13
CA VAL A 101 3.17 -22.83 -11.87
C VAL A 101 2.21 -22.14 -12.84
N ALA A 102 2.27 -22.48 -14.13
CA ALA A 102 1.36 -21.91 -15.14
C ALA A 102 -0.11 -22.31 -14.91
N GLN A 103 -0.37 -23.51 -14.43
CA GLN A 103 -1.73 -23.98 -14.12
C GLN A 103 -2.26 -23.29 -12.85
N VAL A 104 -1.42 -23.17 -11.80
CA VAL A 104 -1.76 -22.39 -10.59
C VAL A 104 -2.09 -20.95 -10.98
N ALA A 105 -1.22 -20.29 -11.75
CA ALA A 105 -1.45 -18.94 -12.22
C ALA A 105 -2.80 -18.81 -12.95
N LYS A 106 -3.02 -19.62 -14.00
CA LYS A 106 -4.26 -19.58 -14.78
C LYS A 106 -5.52 -19.78 -13.93
N SER A 107 -5.46 -20.65 -12.91
CA SER A 107 -6.61 -20.95 -12.06
C SER A 107 -6.88 -19.91 -10.97
N CYS A 108 -5.83 -19.16 -10.53
CA CYS A 108 -5.91 -18.26 -9.38
C CYS A 108 -5.86 -16.77 -9.75
N MET A 109 -5.38 -16.39 -10.96
CA MET A 109 -5.41 -15.00 -11.42
C MET A 109 -6.80 -14.36 -11.30
N PRO A 110 -7.93 -15.03 -11.61
CA PRO A 110 -9.26 -14.45 -11.40
C PRO A 110 -9.65 -14.20 -9.95
N SER A 111 -8.84 -14.65 -8.99
CA SER A 111 -9.01 -14.37 -7.56
C SER A 111 -8.15 -13.20 -7.06
N VAL A 112 -7.28 -12.66 -7.92
CA VAL A 112 -6.35 -11.57 -7.55
C VAL A 112 -6.73 -10.30 -8.31
N VAL A 113 -6.74 -9.18 -7.62
CA VAL A 113 -7.13 -7.87 -8.14
C VAL A 113 -6.01 -6.85 -7.95
N SER A 114 -6.06 -5.79 -8.74
CA SER A 114 -5.22 -4.61 -8.53
C SER A 114 -5.97 -3.58 -7.70
N ILE A 115 -5.30 -2.98 -6.72
CA ILE A 115 -5.86 -1.91 -5.89
C ILE A 115 -5.08 -0.63 -6.18
N THR A 116 -5.78 0.44 -6.51
CA THR A 116 -5.21 1.79 -6.62
C THR A 116 -5.78 2.65 -5.51
N ASN A 117 -4.88 3.26 -4.75
CA ASN A 117 -5.16 4.22 -3.69
C ASN A 117 -4.79 5.61 -4.21
N ALA A 118 -5.77 6.49 -4.34
CA ALA A 118 -5.59 7.88 -4.67
C ALA A 118 -5.80 8.75 -3.43
N SER A 119 -4.83 9.64 -3.17
CA SER A 119 -4.87 10.56 -2.02
C SER A 119 -4.31 11.92 -2.39
N VAL A 120 -4.64 12.96 -1.60
CA VAL A 120 -4.10 14.32 -1.76
C VAL A 120 -3.18 14.62 -0.58
N LYS A 121 -1.88 14.67 -0.85
CA LYS A 121 -0.88 15.05 0.17
C LYS A 121 -0.75 16.55 0.26
N THR A 122 -0.97 17.07 1.47
CA THR A 122 -0.79 18.49 1.78
C THR A 122 0.61 18.71 2.33
N VAL A 123 1.42 19.48 1.63
CA VAL A 123 2.78 19.83 2.05
C VAL A 123 2.83 21.31 2.38
N GLN A 124 3.26 21.65 3.60
CA GLN A 124 3.49 23.03 4.02
C GLN A 124 4.93 23.41 3.67
N ASP A 125 5.12 24.46 2.87
CA ASP A 125 6.44 24.96 2.54
C ASP A 125 7.05 25.78 3.71
N PHE A 126 8.36 26.02 3.64
CA PHE A 126 9.10 26.75 4.67
C PHE A 126 8.59 28.20 4.89
N PHE A 127 7.81 28.76 3.95
CA PHE A 127 7.23 30.10 4.03
C PHE A 127 5.77 30.08 4.47
N GLY A 128 5.24 28.92 4.90
CA GLY A 128 3.87 28.76 5.37
C GLY A 128 2.82 28.62 4.25
N GLY A 129 3.25 28.47 2.99
CA GLY A 129 2.38 28.11 1.89
C GLY A 129 1.95 26.66 1.98
N VAL A 130 0.68 26.39 1.72
CA VAL A 130 0.12 25.04 1.68
C VAL A 130 -0.02 24.64 0.21
N GLN A 131 0.63 23.54 -0.18
CA GLN A 131 0.51 22.97 -1.52
C GLN A 131 -0.07 21.57 -1.44
N GLN A 132 -1.02 21.27 -2.31
CA GLN A 132 -1.65 19.96 -2.41
C GLN A 132 -1.10 19.24 -3.65
N TYR A 133 -0.64 18.01 -3.45
CA TYR A 133 -0.14 17.15 -4.52
C TYR A 133 -0.97 15.86 -4.55
N PRO A 134 -1.54 15.50 -5.71
CA PRO A 134 -2.13 14.18 -5.87
C PRO A 134 -1.03 13.12 -5.74
N SER A 135 -1.33 12.06 -5.00
CA SER A 135 -0.45 10.91 -4.80
C SER A 135 -1.26 9.66 -5.13
N GLU A 136 -0.70 8.82 -5.96
CA GLU A 136 -1.27 7.50 -6.24
C GLU A 136 -0.28 6.44 -5.79
N SER A 137 -0.80 5.39 -5.18
CA SER A 137 -0.06 4.16 -4.89
C SER A 137 -0.87 2.96 -5.34
N SER A 138 -0.18 1.87 -5.67
CA SER A 138 -0.82 0.64 -6.12
C SER A 138 -0.36 -0.55 -5.30
N GLY A 139 -1.26 -1.50 -5.14
CA GLY A 139 -1.04 -2.78 -4.52
C GLY A 139 -1.92 -3.84 -5.15
N SER A 140 -2.03 -4.95 -4.48
CA SER A 140 -2.85 -6.09 -4.89
C SER A 140 -3.91 -6.39 -3.83
N GLY A 141 -4.90 -7.18 -4.23
CA GLY A 141 -5.88 -7.75 -3.33
C GLY A 141 -6.27 -9.16 -3.76
N ILE A 142 -6.93 -9.86 -2.85
CA ILE A 142 -7.37 -11.24 -3.04
C ILE A 142 -8.86 -11.30 -2.77
N ILE A 143 -9.65 -11.83 -3.69
CA ILE A 143 -11.08 -12.04 -3.48
C ILE A 143 -11.25 -13.21 -2.49
N VAL A 144 -11.61 -12.88 -1.24
CA VAL A 144 -11.74 -13.84 -0.14
C VAL A 144 -13.17 -14.21 0.17
N GLY A 145 -14.13 -13.45 -0.36
CA GLY A 145 -15.55 -13.74 -0.12
C GLY A 145 -16.48 -12.93 -1.01
N GLN A 146 -17.75 -13.32 -0.95
CA GLN A 146 -18.87 -12.65 -1.60
C GLN A 146 -20.10 -12.82 -0.73
N ASN A 147 -20.89 -11.76 -0.58
CA ASN A 147 -22.23 -11.81 -0.01
C ASN A 147 -23.27 -11.32 -1.04
N ASP A 148 -24.51 -11.12 -0.62
CA ASP A 148 -25.60 -10.71 -1.52
C ASP A 148 -25.41 -9.30 -2.14
N SER A 149 -24.55 -8.47 -1.57
CA SER A 149 -24.36 -7.06 -1.94
C SER A 149 -22.94 -6.68 -2.33
N GLU A 150 -21.93 -7.45 -1.90
CA GLU A 150 -20.54 -7.05 -1.98
C GLU A 150 -19.60 -8.20 -2.35
N ILE A 151 -18.56 -7.89 -3.14
CA ILE A 151 -17.36 -8.70 -3.29
C ILE A 151 -16.36 -8.20 -2.23
N LEU A 152 -15.79 -9.15 -1.45
CA LEU A 152 -14.88 -8.89 -0.35
C LEU A 152 -13.44 -9.22 -0.77
N VAL A 153 -12.58 -8.21 -0.67
CA VAL A 153 -11.18 -8.29 -1.11
C VAL A 153 -10.26 -8.06 0.09
N ALA A 154 -9.45 -9.04 0.42
CA ALA A 154 -8.38 -8.91 1.40
C ALA A 154 -7.15 -8.23 0.77
N THR A 155 -6.47 -7.39 1.55
CA THR A 155 -5.23 -6.71 1.15
C THR A 155 -4.41 -6.33 2.38
N ASN A 156 -3.28 -5.64 2.21
CA ASN A 156 -2.55 -5.05 3.32
C ASN A 156 -3.15 -3.71 3.74
N ASN A 157 -3.05 -3.39 5.03
CA ASN A 157 -3.48 -2.10 5.56
C ASN A 157 -2.73 -0.93 4.91
N HIS A 158 -1.40 -1.04 4.72
CA HIS A 158 -0.61 0.04 4.10
C HIS A 158 -0.98 0.32 2.64
N VAL A 159 -1.65 -0.60 1.94
CA VAL A 159 -2.15 -0.40 0.56
C VAL A 159 -3.34 0.55 0.53
N VAL A 160 -4.19 0.52 1.55
CA VAL A 160 -5.44 1.30 1.62
C VAL A 160 -5.37 2.47 2.61
N ALA A 161 -4.29 2.58 3.38
CA ALA A 161 -4.13 3.64 4.36
C ALA A 161 -4.09 5.02 3.69
N ASP A 162 -4.67 6.01 4.36
CA ASP A 162 -4.73 7.42 3.94
C ASP A 162 -5.34 7.64 2.54
N ALA A 163 -6.17 6.71 2.05
CA ALA A 163 -6.85 6.83 0.76
C ALA A 163 -8.02 7.80 0.82
N ASP A 164 -8.09 8.75 -0.11
CA ASP A 164 -9.30 9.51 -0.39
C ASP A 164 -10.28 8.70 -1.26
N THR A 165 -9.73 7.91 -2.18
CA THR A 165 -10.49 7.03 -3.07
C THR A 165 -9.71 5.74 -3.30
N ILE A 166 -10.42 4.60 -3.22
CA ILE A 166 -9.88 3.28 -3.55
C ILE A 166 -10.62 2.75 -4.76
N THR A 167 -9.87 2.25 -5.75
CA THR A 167 -10.42 1.53 -6.88
C THR A 167 -9.81 0.14 -6.99
N VAL A 168 -10.62 -0.81 -7.43
CA VAL A 168 -10.25 -2.21 -7.64
C VAL A 168 -10.43 -2.54 -9.12
N ALA A 169 -9.35 -2.99 -9.76
CA ALA A 169 -9.35 -3.50 -11.12
C ALA A 169 -9.30 -5.03 -11.11
N PHE A 170 -10.23 -5.65 -11.81
CA PHE A 170 -10.38 -7.09 -11.93
C PHE A 170 -9.61 -7.65 -13.15
N ASP A 171 -9.60 -8.97 -13.31
CA ASP A 171 -8.85 -9.68 -14.38
C ASP A 171 -9.34 -9.34 -15.80
N ASP A 172 -10.56 -8.83 -15.94
CA ASP A 172 -11.15 -8.35 -17.19
C ASP A 172 -10.88 -6.86 -17.48
N ASP A 173 -9.94 -6.24 -16.75
CA ASP A 173 -9.61 -4.81 -16.77
C ASP A 173 -10.77 -3.87 -16.36
N ALA A 174 -11.89 -4.39 -15.84
CA ALA A 174 -12.97 -3.59 -15.30
C ALA A 174 -12.55 -3.00 -13.94
N VAL A 175 -12.81 -1.68 -13.77
CA VAL A 175 -12.44 -0.94 -12.56
C VAL A 175 -13.68 -0.46 -11.84
N TYR A 176 -13.74 -0.71 -10.53
CA TYR A 176 -14.83 -0.31 -9.66
C TYR A 176 -14.32 0.39 -8.41
N GLU A 177 -15.11 1.33 -7.90
CA GLU A 177 -14.84 1.96 -6.61
C GLU A 177 -15.06 0.95 -5.48
N ALA A 178 -14.16 0.99 -4.49
CA ALA A 178 -14.22 0.13 -3.32
C ALA A 178 -14.22 0.95 -2.04
N GLN A 179 -14.81 0.41 -1.00
CA GLN A 179 -14.83 1.01 0.33
C GLN A 179 -14.06 0.14 1.32
N VAL A 180 -13.35 0.78 2.24
CA VAL A 180 -12.68 0.06 3.34
C VAL A 180 -13.74 -0.46 4.29
N LYS A 181 -13.83 -1.78 4.43
CA LYS A 181 -14.74 -2.45 5.36
C LYS A 181 -14.15 -2.55 6.77
N GLY A 182 -12.85 -2.65 6.85
CA GLY A 182 -12.11 -2.64 8.10
C GLY A 182 -10.61 -2.84 7.89
N THR A 183 -9.84 -2.43 8.89
CA THR A 183 -8.36 -2.54 8.90
C THR A 183 -7.86 -3.09 10.23
N ASP A 184 -6.73 -3.78 10.17
CA ASP A 184 -5.88 -4.15 11.30
C ASP A 184 -4.44 -3.70 11.00
N SER A 185 -4.03 -2.57 11.57
CA SER A 185 -2.71 -2.01 11.35
C SER A 185 -1.60 -2.75 12.10
N ASP A 186 -1.96 -3.56 13.09
CA ASP A 186 -0.97 -4.34 13.86
C ASP A 186 -0.46 -5.52 13.07
N ASN A 187 -1.33 -6.14 12.28
CA ASN A 187 -1.00 -7.26 11.41
C ASN A 187 -0.90 -6.86 9.92
N ASP A 188 -1.00 -5.56 9.62
CA ASP A 188 -0.95 -5.02 8.25
C ASP A 188 -1.99 -5.65 7.32
N LEU A 189 -3.24 -5.81 7.79
CA LEU A 189 -4.35 -6.41 7.04
C LEU A 189 -5.50 -5.41 6.86
N ALA A 190 -6.22 -5.54 5.74
CA ALA A 190 -7.44 -4.80 5.46
C ALA A 190 -8.41 -5.64 4.63
N VAL A 191 -9.69 -5.31 4.71
CA VAL A 191 -10.72 -5.78 3.79
C VAL A 191 -11.37 -4.57 3.12
N VAL A 192 -11.44 -4.60 1.80
CA VAL A 192 -12.22 -3.66 1.01
C VAL A 192 -13.41 -4.36 0.37
N ALA A 193 -14.49 -3.62 0.17
CA ALA A 193 -15.74 -4.12 -0.39
C ALA A 193 -16.06 -3.38 -1.71
N VAL A 194 -16.39 -4.14 -2.74
CA VAL A 194 -16.92 -3.63 -4.01
C VAL A 194 -18.39 -3.98 -4.13
N LYS A 195 -19.26 -3.00 -4.42
CA LYS A 195 -20.71 -3.23 -4.55
C LYS A 195 -21.01 -4.06 -5.80
N ILE A 196 -21.71 -5.17 -5.61
CA ILE A 196 -22.18 -6.03 -6.72
C ILE A 196 -23.10 -5.27 -7.68
N SER A 197 -23.94 -4.35 -7.15
CA SER A 197 -24.85 -3.55 -7.98
C SER A 197 -24.15 -2.67 -9.01
N ASP A 198 -22.90 -2.33 -8.79
CA ASP A 198 -22.12 -1.45 -9.65
C ASP A 198 -21.30 -2.26 -10.68
N MET A 199 -21.25 -3.58 -10.51
CA MET A 199 -20.44 -4.49 -11.32
C MET A 199 -21.22 -5.02 -12.53
N SER A 200 -20.50 -5.25 -13.63
CA SER A 200 -21.06 -5.91 -14.82
C SER A 200 -21.27 -7.40 -14.56
N GLU A 201 -22.26 -7.99 -15.23
CA GLU A 201 -22.48 -9.46 -15.18
C GLU A 201 -21.27 -10.25 -15.71
N ASP A 202 -20.50 -9.69 -16.64
CA ASP A 202 -19.36 -10.36 -17.22
C ASP A 202 -18.20 -10.41 -16.23
N THR A 203 -17.93 -9.32 -15.52
CA THR A 203 -16.95 -9.30 -14.41
C THR A 203 -17.36 -10.28 -13.30
N LEU A 204 -18.65 -10.29 -12.90
CA LEU A 204 -19.15 -11.22 -11.87
C LEU A 204 -19.02 -12.71 -12.26
N LYS A 205 -19.02 -13.02 -13.57
CA LYS A 205 -18.80 -14.40 -14.05
C LYS A 205 -17.32 -14.77 -14.14
N SER A 206 -16.43 -13.78 -14.31
CA SER A 206 -14.98 -14.00 -14.44
C SER A 206 -14.29 -14.17 -13.10
N ILE A 207 -14.76 -13.51 -12.04
CA ILE A 207 -14.14 -13.54 -10.71
C ILE A 207 -14.28 -14.89 -10.02
N LYS A 208 -13.32 -15.18 -9.14
CA LYS A 208 -13.29 -16.39 -8.34
C LYS A 208 -12.86 -16.07 -6.91
N VAL A 209 -13.58 -16.60 -5.93
CA VAL A 209 -13.13 -16.58 -4.53
C VAL A 209 -11.96 -17.56 -4.39
N VAL A 210 -10.89 -17.13 -3.73
CA VAL A 210 -9.69 -17.95 -3.52
C VAL A 210 -10.00 -19.15 -2.60
N SER A 211 -9.36 -20.28 -2.85
CA SER A 211 -9.38 -21.41 -1.90
C SER A 211 -8.36 -21.17 -0.81
N ILE A 212 -8.75 -21.37 0.45
CA ILE A 212 -7.86 -21.17 1.61
C ILE A 212 -7.13 -22.50 1.88
N GLY A 213 -5.80 -22.43 2.01
CA GLY A 213 -4.93 -23.53 2.40
C GLY A 213 -4.63 -23.54 3.89
N ASN A 214 -3.63 -24.32 4.29
CA ASN A 214 -3.16 -24.41 5.68
C ASN A 214 -1.69 -23.97 5.78
N SER A 215 -1.44 -22.79 6.38
CA SER A 215 -0.08 -22.30 6.54
C SER A 215 0.66 -22.88 7.77
N ASP A 216 -0.04 -23.57 8.67
CA ASP A 216 0.59 -24.17 9.86
C ASP A 216 1.29 -25.51 9.54
N GLU A 217 0.99 -26.10 8.37
CA GLU A 217 1.58 -27.34 7.89
C GLU A 217 2.71 -27.14 6.88
N LEU A 218 3.09 -25.88 6.60
CA LEU A 218 4.12 -25.56 5.60
C LEU A 218 5.50 -26.07 6.02
N GLU A 219 6.20 -26.69 5.07
CA GLU A 219 7.57 -27.15 5.25
C GLU A 219 8.54 -26.28 4.42
N ILE A 220 9.75 -26.07 4.99
CA ILE A 220 10.83 -25.37 4.27
C ILE A 220 11.22 -26.20 3.05
N GLY A 221 11.26 -25.56 1.87
CA GLY A 221 11.56 -26.20 0.60
C GLY A 221 10.32 -26.57 -0.23
N GLU A 222 9.10 -26.26 0.23
CA GLU A 222 7.89 -26.35 -0.59
C GLU A 222 7.87 -25.26 -1.65
N GLN A 223 7.41 -25.60 -2.86
CA GLN A 223 7.28 -24.65 -3.96
C GLN A 223 6.04 -23.79 -3.79
N VAL A 224 6.19 -22.49 -4.08
CA VAL A 224 5.12 -21.49 -3.97
C VAL A 224 5.02 -20.62 -5.20
N VAL A 225 3.82 -20.05 -5.40
CA VAL A 225 3.52 -19.09 -6.47
C VAL A 225 2.99 -17.81 -5.85
N ALA A 226 3.65 -16.68 -6.12
CA ALA A 226 3.17 -15.37 -5.72
C ALA A 226 2.51 -14.68 -6.92
N ILE A 227 1.28 -14.17 -6.70
CA ILE A 227 0.52 -13.42 -7.70
C ILE A 227 0.19 -12.04 -7.13
N GLY A 228 0.39 -11.01 -7.93
CA GLY A 228 0.03 -9.64 -7.61
C GLY A 228 0.22 -8.70 -8.79
N ASN A 229 -0.08 -7.42 -8.61
CA ASN A 229 0.08 -6.40 -9.65
C ASN A 229 1.33 -5.55 -9.37
N ALA A 230 2.50 -6.11 -9.69
CA ALA A 230 3.77 -5.41 -9.48
C ALA A 230 3.81 -4.09 -10.24
N LEU A 231 3.97 -2.97 -9.51
CA LEU A 231 4.13 -1.62 -10.06
C LEU A 231 2.94 -1.10 -10.88
N GLY A 232 1.76 -1.70 -10.80
CA GLY A 232 0.57 -1.27 -11.54
C GLY A 232 0.58 -1.57 -13.04
N TYR A 233 1.49 -2.43 -13.52
CA TYR A 233 1.61 -2.80 -14.93
C TYR A 233 0.77 -4.03 -15.34
N GLY A 234 -0.17 -4.43 -14.51
CA GLY A 234 -0.96 -5.64 -14.67
C GLY A 234 -0.50 -6.78 -13.76
N GLN A 235 -1.29 -7.84 -13.72
CA GLN A 235 -0.98 -8.99 -12.88
C GLN A 235 0.34 -9.65 -13.29
N SER A 236 1.16 -9.97 -12.30
CA SER A 236 2.43 -10.67 -12.47
C SER A 236 2.49 -11.90 -11.59
N VAL A 237 3.16 -12.92 -12.08
CA VAL A 237 3.35 -14.19 -11.41
C VAL A 237 4.84 -14.41 -11.17
N THR A 238 5.21 -14.67 -9.93
CA THR A 238 6.56 -15.13 -9.57
C THR A 238 6.45 -16.48 -8.86
N SER A 239 7.49 -17.29 -8.87
CA SER A 239 7.54 -18.54 -8.14
C SER A 239 8.87 -18.69 -7.41
N GLY A 240 8.84 -19.44 -6.34
CA GLY A 240 9.99 -19.71 -5.49
C GLY A 240 9.68 -20.84 -4.54
N TRP A 241 10.32 -20.80 -3.38
CA TRP A 241 10.27 -21.82 -2.36
C TRP A 241 10.07 -21.20 -0.99
N ILE A 242 9.48 -21.93 -0.05
CA ILE A 242 9.48 -21.54 1.36
C ILE A 242 10.92 -21.60 1.88
N SER A 243 11.49 -20.46 2.21
CA SER A 243 12.85 -20.34 2.74
C SER A 243 12.89 -20.45 4.25
N ALA A 244 11.85 -19.98 4.94
CA ALA A 244 11.65 -20.10 6.39
C ALA A 244 10.19 -19.89 6.76
N VAL A 245 9.79 -20.39 7.92
CA VAL A 245 8.52 -20.12 8.58
C VAL A 245 8.78 -19.42 9.92
N ASP A 246 7.73 -18.82 10.50
CA ASP A 246 7.79 -18.15 11.81
C ASP A 246 8.88 -17.06 11.92
N ARG A 247 9.13 -16.30 10.83
CA ARG A 247 10.10 -15.19 10.86
C ARG A 247 9.50 -13.96 11.51
N GLU A 248 10.22 -13.41 12.47
CA GLU A 248 9.94 -12.10 13.04
C GLU A 248 10.84 -11.06 12.33
N VAL A 249 10.23 -10.02 11.77
CA VAL A 249 10.92 -8.92 11.09
C VAL A 249 10.61 -7.64 11.84
N THR A 250 11.62 -6.82 12.07
CA THR A 250 11.43 -5.50 12.70
C THR A 250 11.47 -4.44 11.61
N ASP A 251 10.41 -3.64 11.48
CA ASP A 251 10.35 -2.57 10.50
C ASP A 251 11.26 -1.36 10.86
N GLU A 252 11.35 -0.38 9.96
CA GLU A 252 12.15 0.82 10.16
C GLU A 252 11.67 1.66 11.36
N GLU A 253 10.42 1.49 11.78
CA GLU A 253 9.82 2.17 12.92
C GLU A 253 10.11 1.44 14.25
N GLY A 254 10.79 0.28 14.19
CA GLY A 254 11.14 -0.54 15.35
C GLY A 254 10.01 -1.43 15.84
N LYS A 255 8.91 -1.55 15.07
CA LYS A 255 7.80 -2.45 15.35
C LYS A 255 8.16 -3.85 14.81
N THR A 256 8.12 -4.85 15.67
CA THR A 256 8.30 -6.24 15.25
C THR A 256 6.98 -6.76 14.68
N THR A 257 7.02 -7.22 13.43
CA THR A 257 5.90 -7.92 12.81
C THR A 257 5.72 -9.30 13.46
N GLY A 258 4.52 -9.84 13.34
CA GLY A 258 4.26 -11.23 13.76
C GLY A 258 5.07 -12.23 12.94
N LYS A 259 4.81 -13.50 13.18
CA LYS A 259 5.44 -14.60 12.45
C LYS A 259 5.09 -14.56 10.97
N LEU A 260 6.10 -14.47 10.11
CA LEU A 260 5.94 -14.38 8.66
C LEU A 260 6.48 -15.64 7.97
N ILE A 261 5.94 -15.93 6.79
CA ILE A 261 6.51 -16.86 5.82
C ILE A 261 7.60 -16.12 5.05
N GLN A 262 8.80 -16.67 4.97
CA GLN A 262 9.87 -16.18 4.11
C GLN A 262 9.95 -17.03 2.84
N THR A 263 10.07 -16.37 1.68
CA THR A 263 10.21 -17.02 0.37
C THR A 263 11.28 -16.31 -0.47
N ASP A 264 11.86 -17.02 -1.43
CA ASP A 264 12.71 -16.46 -2.48
C ASP A 264 11.92 -16.09 -3.76
N ALA A 265 10.59 -16.34 -3.78
CA ALA A 265 9.72 -15.76 -4.79
C ALA A 265 9.82 -14.22 -4.74
N ALA A 266 9.95 -13.57 -5.89
CA ALA A 266 10.14 -12.12 -5.93
C ALA A 266 8.88 -11.38 -5.44
N ILE A 267 8.98 -10.77 -4.25
CA ILE A 267 7.98 -9.88 -3.67
C ILE A 267 8.52 -8.44 -3.76
N ASN A 268 7.79 -7.58 -4.46
CA ASN A 268 8.19 -6.20 -4.75
C ASN A 268 7.01 -5.25 -4.46
N PRO A 269 7.26 -3.94 -4.36
CA PRO A 269 6.18 -2.95 -4.32
C PRO A 269 5.15 -3.20 -5.44
N GLY A 270 3.86 -3.24 -5.07
CA GLY A 270 2.75 -3.62 -5.93
C GLY A 270 2.25 -5.06 -5.73
N ASN A 271 3.10 -6.03 -5.34
CA ASN A 271 2.64 -7.37 -4.95
C ASN A 271 2.03 -7.41 -3.53
N SER A 272 2.26 -6.37 -2.71
CA SER A 272 1.65 -6.23 -1.38
C SER A 272 0.14 -6.42 -1.46
N GLY A 273 -0.41 -7.24 -0.57
CA GLY A 273 -1.83 -7.60 -0.54
C GLY A 273 -2.22 -8.70 -1.54
N GLY A 274 -1.29 -9.13 -2.41
CA GLY A 274 -1.48 -10.25 -3.33
C GLY A 274 -1.29 -11.61 -2.68
N ALA A 275 -1.56 -12.67 -3.45
CA ALA A 275 -1.59 -14.04 -2.96
C ALA A 275 -0.21 -14.70 -2.97
N LEU A 276 0.12 -15.42 -1.89
CA LEU A 276 1.09 -16.50 -1.89
C LEU A 276 0.32 -17.82 -1.88
N LEU A 277 0.56 -18.66 -2.87
CA LEU A 277 -0.20 -19.88 -3.14
C LEU A 277 0.71 -21.10 -3.08
N ASN A 278 0.17 -22.24 -2.61
CA ASN A 278 0.82 -23.54 -2.77
C ASN A 278 0.62 -24.12 -4.19
N MET A 279 1.21 -25.28 -4.46
CA MET A 279 1.10 -25.94 -5.78
C MET A 279 -0.25 -26.60 -6.03
N GLN A 280 -1.19 -26.54 -5.08
CA GLN A 280 -2.61 -26.90 -5.24
C GLN A 280 -3.48 -25.69 -5.62
N GLY A 281 -2.88 -24.45 -5.65
CA GLY A 281 -3.58 -23.20 -5.91
C GLY A 281 -4.37 -22.69 -4.72
N GLU A 282 -3.99 -23.08 -3.50
CA GLU A 282 -4.61 -22.63 -2.26
C GLU A 282 -3.80 -21.49 -1.65
N LEU A 283 -4.49 -20.51 -1.06
CA LEU A 283 -3.90 -19.37 -0.38
C LEU A 283 -3.23 -19.81 0.92
N ILE A 284 -1.93 -19.64 1.04
CA ILE A 284 -1.14 -19.93 2.23
C ILE A 284 -0.61 -18.66 2.91
N GLY A 285 -0.60 -17.53 2.20
CA GLY A 285 -0.19 -16.25 2.78
C GLY A 285 -0.59 -15.04 1.94
N ILE A 286 -0.51 -13.86 2.55
CA ILE A 286 -0.73 -12.56 1.92
C ILE A 286 0.63 -11.87 1.80
N ASN A 287 1.07 -11.56 0.57
CA ASN A 287 2.37 -10.96 0.30
C ASN A 287 2.50 -9.59 0.96
N SER A 288 3.67 -9.27 1.55
CA SER A 288 3.96 -7.96 2.15
C SER A 288 5.35 -7.47 1.73
N ALA A 289 5.39 -6.51 0.82
CA ALA A 289 6.63 -5.87 0.39
C ALA A 289 7.19 -4.91 1.47
N LYS A 290 6.35 -4.40 2.37
CA LYS A 290 6.79 -3.56 3.51
C LYS A 290 7.75 -4.33 4.41
N ALA A 291 7.48 -5.60 4.69
CA ALA A 291 8.35 -6.46 5.48
C ALA A 291 9.68 -6.76 4.74
N ALA A 292 9.68 -6.79 3.40
CA ALA A 292 10.87 -7.03 2.59
C ALA A 292 11.80 -5.81 2.48
N ALA A 293 11.27 -4.58 2.65
CA ALA A 293 12.02 -3.35 2.45
C ALA A 293 13.20 -3.14 3.42
N THR A 294 13.19 -3.83 4.58
CA THR A 294 14.23 -3.74 5.62
C THR A 294 15.33 -4.79 5.49
N GLU A 295 15.18 -5.73 4.55
CA GLU A 295 16.02 -6.92 4.46
C GLU A 295 16.86 -6.97 3.16
N VAL A 296 17.67 -8.01 3.06
CA VAL A 296 18.58 -8.24 1.94
C VAL A 296 17.82 -8.64 0.68
N GLU A 297 18.29 -8.19 -0.49
CA GLU A 297 17.76 -8.58 -1.80
C GLU A 297 17.61 -10.10 -1.96
N GLY A 298 16.45 -10.54 -2.45
CA GLY A 298 16.12 -11.97 -2.62
C GLY A 298 15.37 -12.60 -1.46
N MET A 299 14.90 -11.81 -0.47
CA MET A 299 14.01 -12.29 0.59
C MET A 299 12.64 -11.62 0.46
N GLY A 300 11.62 -12.41 0.18
CA GLY A 300 10.21 -12.02 0.20
C GLY A 300 9.53 -12.50 1.47
N TYR A 301 8.47 -11.81 1.88
CA TYR A 301 7.69 -12.15 3.06
C TYR A 301 6.19 -12.16 2.77
N ALA A 302 5.48 -13.04 3.47
CA ALA A 302 4.02 -13.09 3.44
C ALA A 302 3.46 -13.33 4.85
N ILE A 303 2.29 -12.76 5.12
CA ILE A 303 1.53 -12.98 6.36
C ILE A 303 0.85 -14.34 6.22
N PRO A 304 1.09 -15.31 7.14
CA PRO A 304 0.47 -16.64 7.06
C PRO A 304 -1.05 -16.56 7.08
N VAL A 305 -1.72 -17.40 6.29
CA VAL A 305 -3.19 -17.41 6.24
C VAL A 305 -3.82 -17.81 7.58
N SER A 306 -3.17 -18.66 8.38
CA SER A 306 -3.62 -19.02 9.72
C SER A 306 -3.67 -17.82 10.69
N VAL A 307 -2.78 -16.83 10.50
CA VAL A 307 -2.80 -15.56 11.23
C VAL A 307 -3.84 -14.60 10.63
N ALA A 308 -3.89 -14.52 9.29
CA ALA A 308 -4.76 -13.58 8.59
C ALA A 308 -6.25 -13.96 8.69
N GLN A 309 -6.60 -15.23 8.57
CA GLN A 309 -7.99 -15.69 8.47
C GLN A 309 -8.90 -15.21 9.61
N PRO A 310 -8.57 -15.39 10.91
CA PRO A 310 -9.45 -14.93 11.98
C PRO A 310 -9.64 -13.41 11.99
N ILE A 311 -8.63 -12.65 11.58
CA ILE A 311 -8.70 -11.19 11.44
C ILE A 311 -9.60 -10.83 10.24
N LEU A 312 -9.39 -11.45 9.09
CA LEU A 312 -10.21 -11.22 7.91
C LEU A 312 -11.68 -11.58 8.15
N ASP A 313 -11.94 -12.69 8.86
CA ASP A 313 -13.31 -13.10 9.23
C ASP A 313 -13.99 -12.02 10.08
N GLU A 314 -13.28 -11.41 11.04
CA GLU A 314 -13.80 -10.28 11.81
C GLU A 314 -14.08 -9.07 10.92
N LEU A 315 -13.09 -8.67 10.07
CA LEU A 315 -13.21 -7.50 9.21
C LEU A 315 -14.31 -7.67 8.15
N MET A 316 -14.47 -8.86 7.58
CA MET A 316 -15.52 -9.16 6.60
C MET A 316 -16.94 -9.06 7.17
N ASN A 317 -17.11 -9.31 8.48
CA ASN A 317 -18.40 -9.22 9.17
C ASN A 317 -18.75 -7.80 9.63
N ARG A 318 -17.87 -6.83 9.52
CA ARG A 318 -18.17 -5.42 9.81
C ARG A 318 -19.14 -4.86 8.76
N GLU A 319 -19.88 -3.82 9.14
CA GLU A 319 -20.69 -3.06 8.21
C GLU A 319 -19.80 -2.20 7.33
N THR A 320 -20.00 -2.21 6.01
CA THR A 320 -19.26 -1.34 5.10
C THR A 320 -19.78 0.08 5.24
N ARG A 321 -18.89 1.00 5.59
CA ARG A 321 -19.21 2.40 5.80
C ARG A 321 -18.87 3.22 4.57
N TYR A 322 -19.71 4.21 4.31
CA TYR A 322 -19.49 5.20 3.25
C TYR A 322 -19.23 6.55 3.91
N LYS A 323 -18.43 7.41 3.25
CA LYS A 323 -18.22 8.77 3.77
C LYS A 323 -19.56 9.44 4.01
N ALA A 324 -19.73 10.02 5.19
CA ALA A 324 -20.91 10.79 5.53
C ALA A 324 -20.91 12.09 4.71
N ASP A 325 -22.09 12.55 4.31
CA ASP A 325 -22.22 13.88 3.72
C ASP A 325 -21.73 14.93 4.73
N GLU A 326 -21.09 16.01 4.27
CA GLU A 326 -20.53 17.06 5.12
C GLU A 326 -21.55 17.62 6.14
N ASP A 327 -22.82 17.73 5.73
CA ASP A 327 -23.93 18.20 6.59
C ASP A 327 -24.33 17.21 7.70
N HIS A 328 -23.91 15.95 7.60
CA HIS A 328 -24.28 14.86 8.52
C HIS A 328 -23.06 14.21 9.19
N ALA A 329 -21.85 14.69 8.90
CA ALA A 329 -20.63 14.15 9.48
C ALA A 329 -20.64 14.22 11.01
N GLY A 330 -20.26 13.13 11.65
CA GLY A 330 -20.11 13.03 13.09
C GLY A 330 -18.88 13.77 13.58
N TYR A 331 -18.92 14.24 14.82
CA TYR A 331 -17.72 14.73 15.52
C TYR A 331 -17.73 14.27 16.96
N ILE A 332 -16.56 14.13 17.56
CA ILE A 332 -16.42 13.66 18.93
C ILE A 332 -16.12 14.78 19.94
N GLY A 333 -15.80 15.99 19.50
CA GLY A 333 -15.58 17.17 20.36
C GLY A 333 -14.24 17.13 21.10
N VAL A 334 -13.16 16.75 20.42
CA VAL A 334 -11.78 16.79 20.94
C VAL A 334 -10.86 17.55 19.98
N THR A 335 -9.84 18.20 20.52
CA THR A 335 -8.68 18.65 19.75
C THR A 335 -7.53 17.72 20.08
N CYS A 336 -6.93 17.10 19.05
CA CYS A 336 -5.87 16.14 19.22
C CYS A 336 -4.56 16.59 18.58
N LEU A 337 -3.45 16.14 19.19
CA LEU A 337 -2.10 16.22 18.65
C LEU A 337 -1.65 14.83 18.23
N ASN A 338 -0.76 14.78 17.24
CA ASN A 338 -0.20 13.52 16.80
C ASN A 338 0.86 13.03 17.78
N VAL A 339 0.81 11.76 18.19
CA VAL A 339 1.88 11.10 18.95
C VAL A 339 2.68 10.25 17.95
N ASP A 340 3.82 10.79 17.51
CA ASP A 340 4.76 10.03 16.68
C ASP A 340 5.64 9.09 17.53
N SER A 341 6.42 8.23 16.86
CA SER A 341 7.31 7.27 17.53
C SER A 341 8.33 7.91 18.45
N THR A 342 8.84 9.09 18.11
CA THR A 342 9.81 9.84 18.95
C THR A 342 9.15 10.34 20.22
N SER A 343 7.95 10.90 20.11
CA SER A 343 7.15 11.38 21.25
C SER A 343 6.73 10.21 22.14
N ALA A 344 6.29 9.09 21.54
CA ALA A 344 5.90 7.88 22.25
C ALA A 344 7.05 7.35 23.12
N GLN A 345 8.25 7.22 22.54
CA GLN A 345 9.45 6.77 23.27
C GLN A 345 9.90 7.77 24.34
N THR A 346 9.85 9.07 24.04
CA THR A 346 10.34 10.12 24.95
C THR A 346 9.47 10.23 26.20
N TYR A 347 8.15 10.15 26.03
CA TYR A 347 7.18 10.35 27.10
C TYR A 347 6.62 9.06 27.68
N GLY A 348 6.93 7.89 27.09
CA GLY A 348 6.41 6.59 27.53
C GLY A 348 4.90 6.45 27.34
N ILE A 349 4.34 7.06 26.30
CA ILE A 349 2.92 7.01 25.94
C ILE A 349 2.73 6.21 24.66
N PRO A 350 1.56 5.57 24.42
CA PRO A 350 1.32 4.84 23.19
C PRO A 350 1.22 5.77 21.98
N LEU A 351 1.43 5.23 20.78
CA LEU A 351 1.07 5.88 19.54
C LEU A 351 -0.44 6.12 19.50
N GLY A 352 -0.88 7.21 18.85
CA GLY A 352 -2.28 7.54 18.74
C GLY A 352 -2.55 9.05 18.70
N ALA A 353 -3.80 9.43 18.94
CA ALA A 353 -4.24 10.80 18.98
C ALA A 353 -4.29 11.31 20.45
N PHE A 354 -3.33 12.15 20.84
CA PHE A 354 -3.27 12.76 22.17
C PHE A 354 -4.30 13.87 22.31
N VAL A 355 -5.17 13.77 23.32
CA VAL A 355 -6.23 14.75 23.59
C VAL A 355 -5.66 15.99 24.29
N ASP A 356 -5.53 17.07 23.55
CA ASP A 356 -5.09 18.38 24.11
C ASP A 356 -6.23 19.15 24.75
N SER A 357 -7.45 19.06 24.19
CA SER A 357 -8.64 19.65 24.81
C SER A 357 -9.89 18.87 24.47
N VAL A 358 -10.89 18.95 25.37
CA VAL A 358 -12.22 18.35 25.21
C VAL A 358 -13.24 19.46 25.25
N GLU A 359 -14.20 19.45 24.33
CA GLU A 359 -15.27 20.42 24.24
C GLU A 359 -16.26 20.24 25.39
N GLU A 360 -16.62 21.34 26.07
CA GLU A 360 -17.57 21.32 27.19
C GLU A 360 -18.98 20.98 26.69
N GLY A 361 -19.60 19.94 27.28
CA GLY A 361 -20.90 19.42 26.84
C GLY A 361 -20.85 18.56 25.58
N GLY A 362 -19.66 18.33 24.99
CA GLY A 362 -19.47 17.52 23.80
C GLY A 362 -19.56 16.00 24.05
N PRO A 363 -19.61 15.19 22.96
CA PRO A 363 -19.73 13.74 23.07
C PRO A 363 -18.58 13.11 23.86
N ALA A 364 -17.32 13.51 23.60
CA ALA A 364 -16.15 12.98 24.28
C ALA A 364 -16.18 13.23 25.80
N GLN A 365 -16.60 14.43 26.22
CA GLN A 365 -16.73 14.75 27.64
C GLN A 365 -17.81 13.87 28.28
N THR A 366 -18.94 13.67 27.60
CA THR A 366 -20.02 12.82 28.08
C THR A 366 -19.59 11.35 28.21
N ALA A 367 -18.72 10.88 27.31
CA ALA A 367 -18.11 9.55 27.36
C ALA A 367 -17.00 9.40 28.39
N GLY A 368 -16.55 10.51 29.02
CA GLY A 368 -15.52 10.52 30.06
C GLY A 368 -14.09 10.66 29.55
N ILE A 369 -13.88 10.99 28.27
CA ILE A 369 -12.57 11.32 27.70
C ILE A 369 -12.08 12.63 28.31
N GLN A 370 -10.80 12.70 28.67
CA GLN A 370 -10.19 13.84 29.33
C GLN A 370 -8.95 14.34 28.59
N LYS A 371 -8.60 15.61 28.83
CA LYS A 371 -7.30 16.12 28.40
C LYS A 371 -6.17 15.28 28.97
N GLY A 372 -5.24 14.87 28.09
CA GLY A 372 -4.10 14.02 28.42
C GLY A 372 -4.30 12.56 28.10
N ASP A 373 -5.49 12.12 27.74
CA ASP A 373 -5.71 10.78 27.23
C ASP A 373 -5.09 10.61 25.84
N VAL A 374 -4.73 9.38 25.47
CA VAL A 374 -4.33 9.05 24.09
C VAL A 374 -5.40 8.10 23.53
N ILE A 375 -6.08 8.53 22.45
CA ILE A 375 -7.02 7.68 21.74
C ILE A 375 -6.19 6.70 20.90
N VAL A 376 -6.32 5.41 21.19
CA VAL A 376 -5.56 4.32 20.58
C VAL A 376 -6.40 3.45 19.67
N LYS A 377 -7.74 3.38 19.89
CA LYS A 377 -8.68 2.71 18.98
C LYS A 377 -9.96 3.51 18.84
N PHE A 378 -10.57 3.41 17.66
CA PHE A 378 -11.85 3.98 17.31
C PHE A 378 -12.66 2.93 16.55
N ASP A 379 -13.80 2.51 17.09
CA ASP A 379 -14.66 1.41 16.59
C ASP A 379 -13.86 0.12 16.31
N GLY A 380 -13.00 -0.26 17.25
CA GLY A 380 -12.12 -1.43 17.15
C GLY A 380 -10.89 -1.23 16.22
N MET A 381 -10.86 -0.19 15.40
CA MET A 381 -9.73 0.13 14.49
C MET A 381 -8.64 0.88 15.25
N THR A 382 -7.38 0.49 15.07
CA THR A 382 -6.23 1.18 15.68
C THR A 382 -6.13 2.61 15.15
N VAL A 383 -5.86 3.56 16.05
CA VAL A 383 -5.64 4.97 15.74
C VAL A 383 -4.15 5.25 15.79
N SER A 384 -3.54 5.50 14.63
CA SER A 384 -2.11 5.80 14.50
C SER A 384 -1.75 7.25 14.83
N GLY A 385 -2.73 8.18 14.79
CA GLY A 385 -2.54 9.58 15.07
C GLY A 385 -3.80 10.41 14.89
N SER A 386 -3.68 11.73 15.05
CA SER A 386 -4.82 12.65 14.95
C SER A 386 -5.44 12.70 13.54
N SER A 387 -4.63 12.68 12.50
CA SER A 387 -5.12 12.67 11.10
C SER A 387 -5.87 11.40 10.77
N ASP A 388 -5.38 10.25 11.22
CA ASP A 388 -6.03 8.96 11.05
C ASP A 388 -7.38 8.90 11.78
N LEU A 389 -7.45 9.46 13.01
CA LEU A 389 -8.73 9.57 13.72
C LEU A 389 -9.75 10.42 12.97
N VAL A 390 -9.32 11.56 12.39
CA VAL A 390 -10.19 12.41 11.57
C VAL A 390 -10.68 11.67 10.33
N GLY A 391 -9.77 11.00 9.61
CA GLY A 391 -10.12 10.20 8.44
C GLY A 391 -11.15 9.10 8.75
N LYS A 392 -11.02 8.43 9.91
CA LYS A 392 -12.00 7.43 10.36
C LYS A 392 -13.37 8.06 10.67
N LEU A 393 -13.38 9.25 11.31
CA LEU A 393 -14.61 9.97 11.66
C LEU A 393 -15.45 10.37 10.45
N GLU A 394 -14.86 10.61 9.29
CA GLU A 394 -15.57 10.96 8.06
C GLU A 394 -16.59 9.89 7.61
N TYR A 395 -16.46 8.66 8.10
CA TYR A 395 -17.37 7.54 7.78
C TYR A 395 -18.47 7.34 8.81
N TYR A 396 -18.66 8.28 9.76
CA TYR A 396 -19.66 8.19 10.82
C TYR A 396 -20.58 9.39 10.79
N GLN A 397 -21.87 9.13 10.96
CA GLN A 397 -22.86 10.18 10.98
C GLN A 397 -23.11 10.70 12.40
N ALA A 398 -23.55 11.94 12.50
CA ALA A 398 -23.97 12.52 13.76
C ALA A 398 -25.12 11.70 14.39
N GLY A 399 -24.97 11.34 15.67
CA GLY A 399 -25.91 10.53 16.43
C GLY A 399 -25.59 9.04 16.48
N GLU A 400 -24.60 8.56 15.76
CA GLU A 400 -24.08 7.20 15.92
C GLU A 400 -23.34 7.04 17.27
N THR A 401 -23.34 5.82 17.80
CA THR A 401 -22.58 5.47 19.01
C THR A 401 -21.39 4.61 18.61
N VAL A 402 -20.19 5.02 19.01
CA VAL A 402 -18.96 4.31 18.68
C VAL A 402 -18.17 3.99 19.95
N GLU A 403 -17.42 2.90 19.92
CA GLU A 403 -16.48 2.54 20.98
C GLU A 403 -15.14 3.26 20.75
N VAL A 404 -14.64 3.95 21.79
CA VAL A 404 -13.34 4.62 21.76
C VAL A 404 -12.48 4.08 22.88
N ALA A 405 -11.35 3.43 22.52
CA ALA A 405 -10.38 2.99 23.50
C ALA A 405 -9.34 4.10 23.74
N VAL A 406 -9.13 4.44 24.99
CA VAL A 406 -8.13 5.43 25.42
C VAL A 406 -7.11 4.81 26.35
N SER A 407 -5.86 5.26 26.22
CA SER A 407 -4.81 4.99 27.20
C SER A 407 -4.70 6.19 28.14
N TYR A 408 -4.85 5.93 29.44
CA TYR A 408 -4.77 6.98 30.45
C TYR A 408 -3.32 7.32 30.75
N THR A 409 -2.92 8.58 30.53
CA THR A 409 -1.56 9.06 30.86
C THR A 409 -1.47 9.60 32.29
N HIS A 410 -2.58 9.61 33.03
CA HIS A 410 -2.60 10.05 34.41
C HIS A 410 -2.01 9.00 35.34
N LEU A 411 -0.71 9.07 35.61
CA LEU A 411 -0.09 8.40 36.74
C LEU A 411 -0.66 9.03 38.03
N THR A 412 -1.69 8.43 38.60
CA THR A 412 -1.98 8.65 40.02
C THR A 412 -0.85 8.01 40.80
N LEU A 413 0.13 8.83 41.21
CA LEU A 413 1.07 8.40 42.26
C LEU A 413 0.23 8.10 43.51
N PRO A 414 0.33 6.89 44.10
CA PRO A 414 -0.28 6.64 45.38
C PRO A 414 0.38 7.57 46.39
N THR A 415 -0.39 8.44 47.01
CA THR A 415 -0.01 9.26 48.17
C THR A 415 0.29 8.38 49.36
#